data_898de457bc478d84e45d52864a64a4f3
#
_entry.id   898de457bc478d84e45d52864a64a4f3
#
_cell.length_a   1.000
_cell.length_b   1.000
_cell.length_c   1.000
_cell.angle_alpha   90.00
_cell.angle_beta   90.00
_cell.angle_gamma   90.00
#
_symmetry.space_group_name_H-M   'P 1'
#
loop_
_entity.id
_entity.type
_entity.pdbx_description
1 polymer ?
#
loop_
_entity_poly.entity_id
_entity_poly.type
_entity_poly.pdbx_seq_one_letter_code
_entity_poly.pdbx_strand_id
1 'polypeptide(L)'
;MEYLQKNYADSSLCATVMADEFRVSEKYLFTLFKKKTGHSPIRYLHSIRMKRAAELLCEDKMTVQQVCEAVGIPNLGTFQKAFKREYGVAPSRYREYALRSSR
;
A
#
# COMPACT_ATOMS: atom_id res chain seq x y z
N MET A 1 -2.36 4.37 -13.58
CA MET A 1 -1.46 3.56 -12.76
C MET A 1 -0.22 4.30 -12.31
N GLU A 2 0.35 5.07 -13.20
CA GLU A 2 1.50 5.92 -12.87
C GLU A 2 1.18 6.92 -11.74
N TYR A 3 -0.02 7.49 -11.76
CA TYR A 3 -0.48 8.41 -10.71
C TYR A 3 -0.39 7.75 -9.33
N LEU A 4 -0.84 6.51 -9.20
CA LEU A 4 -0.80 5.79 -7.92
C LEU A 4 0.62 5.48 -7.48
N GLN A 5 1.51 5.14 -8.40
CA GLN A 5 2.91 4.88 -8.08
C GLN A 5 3.61 6.14 -7.52
N LYS A 6 3.19 7.31 -7.97
CA LYS A 6 3.75 8.58 -7.49
C LYS A 6 3.11 9.09 -6.21
N ASN A 7 1.84 8.74 -5.96
CA ASN A 7 1.05 9.35 -4.90
C ASN A 7 0.61 8.39 -3.79
N TYR A 8 1.06 7.15 -3.81
CA TYR A 8 0.60 6.14 -2.84
C TYR A 8 0.88 6.54 -1.38
N ALA A 9 1.91 7.34 -1.13
CA ALA A 9 2.29 7.76 0.22
C ALA A 9 1.35 8.81 0.81
N ASP A 10 0.49 9.41 0.00
CA ASP A 10 -0.49 10.39 0.46
C ASP A 10 -1.62 9.66 1.18
N SER A 11 -1.69 9.79 2.51
CA SER A 11 -2.68 9.12 3.33
C SER A 11 -4.11 9.57 3.07
N SER A 12 -4.30 10.74 2.45
CA SER A 12 -5.63 11.25 2.11
C SER A 12 -6.17 10.69 0.80
N LEU A 13 -5.36 9.95 0.04
CA LEU A 13 -5.77 9.42 -1.25
C LEU A 13 -6.89 8.40 -1.10
N CYS A 14 -8.00 8.62 -1.81
CA CYS A 14 -9.19 7.77 -1.77
C CYS A 14 -9.87 7.78 -3.13
N ALA A 15 -10.94 6.98 -3.28
CA ALA A 15 -11.63 6.86 -4.55
C ALA A 15 -12.17 8.21 -5.06
N THR A 16 -12.69 9.05 -4.17
CA THR A 16 -13.20 10.37 -4.54
C THR A 16 -12.09 11.26 -5.09
N VAL A 17 -10.94 11.30 -4.41
CA VAL A 17 -9.78 12.08 -4.82
C VAL A 17 -9.27 11.60 -6.18
N MET A 18 -9.17 10.28 -6.35
CA MET A 18 -8.71 9.71 -7.62
C MET A 18 -9.67 10.03 -8.78
N ALA A 19 -10.98 9.90 -8.53
CA ALA A 19 -11.97 10.21 -9.55
C ALA A 19 -11.91 11.67 -9.97
N ASP A 20 -11.75 12.59 -9.01
CA ASP A 20 -11.62 14.01 -9.28
C ASP A 20 -10.36 14.30 -10.11
N GLU A 21 -9.25 13.67 -9.76
CA GLU A 21 -7.98 13.84 -10.48
C GLU A 21 -8.10 13.40 -11.95
N PHE A 22 -8.77 12.27 -12.19
CA PHE A 22 -8.96 11.76 -13.54
C PHE A 22 -10.18 12.35 -14.24
N ARG A 23 -10.94 13.20 -13.56
CA ARG A 23 -12.15 13.87 -14.09
C ARG A 23 -13.20 12.88 -14.58
N VAL A 24 -13.42 11.83 -13.78
CA VAL A 24 -14.42 10.79 -14.06
C VAL A 24 -15.25 10.55 -12.80
N SER A 25 -16.38 9.84 -12.93
CA SER A 25 -17.16 9.43 -11.78
C SER A 25 -16.45 8.29 -11.05
N GLU A 26 -16.74 8.12 -9.76
CA GLU A 26 -16.21 7.01 -8.99
C GLU A 26 -16.62 5.66 -9.59
N LYS A 27 -17.85 5.58 -10.11
CA LYS A 27 -18.36 4.37 -10.74
C LYS A 27 -17.54 4.00 -11.98
N TYR A 28 -17.26 5.00 -12.83
CA TYR A 28 -16.43 4.79 -14.03
C TYR A 28 -15.01 4.36 -13.65
N LEU A 29 -14.45 5.02 -12.65
CA LEU A 29 -13.11 4.69 -12.14
C LEU A 29 -13.05 3.24 -11.65
N PHE A 30 -14.05 2.83 -10.88
CA PHE A 30 -14.15 1.45 -10.39
C PHE A 30 -14.19 0.45 -11.54
N THR A 31 -15.04 0.71 -12.53
CA THR A 31 -15.17 -0.16 -13.69
C THR A 31 -13.86 -0.28 -14.46
N LEU A 32 -13.19 0.85 -14.67
CA LEU A 32 -11.93 0.90 -15.39
C LEU A 32 -10.82 0.11 -14.68
N PHE A 33 -10.67 0.33 -13.37
CA PHE A 33 -9.66 -0.40 -12.58
C PHE A 33 -9.96 -1.89 -12.53
N LYS A 34 -11.22 -2.25 -12.32
CA LYS A 34 -11.62 -3.66 -12.27
C LYS A 34 -11.30 -4.37 -13.57
N LYS A 35 -11.56 -3.69 -14.70
CA LYS A 35 -11.28 -4.23 -16.03
C LYS A 35 -9.78 -4.39 -16.29
N LYS A 36 -8.98 -3.40 -15.91
CA LYS A 36 -7.54 -3.38 -16.21
C LYS A 36 -6.68 -4.14 -15.21
N THR A 37 -7.06 -4.15 -13.94
CA THR A 37 -6.23 -4.73 -12.88
C THR A 37 -6.87 -5.91 -12.16
N GLY A 38 -8.18 -6.11 -12.34
CA GLY A 38 -8.93 -7.11 -11.59
C GLY A 38 -9.34 -6.65 -10.20
N HIS A 39 -8.96 -5.43 -9.81
CA HIS A 39 -9.20 -4.90 -8.46
C HIS A 39 -9.82 -3.51 -8.51
N SER A 40 -10.52 -3.13 -7.42
CA SER A 40 -11.00 -1.76 -7.26
C SER A 40 -9.81 -0.80 -7.13
N PRO A 41 -10.01 0.51 -7.36
CA PRO A 41 -8.93 1.49 -7.20
C PRO A 41 -8.30 1.48 -5.81
N ILE A 42 -9.12 1.37 -4.76
CA ILE A 42 -8.62 1.36 -3.38
C ILE A 42 -7.84 0.08 -3.09
N ARG A 43 -8.31 -1.05 -3.57
CA ARG A 43 -7.61 -2.32 -3.37
C ARG A 43 -6.27 -2.31 -4.12
N TYR A 44 -6.25 -1.74 -5.31
CA TYR A 44 -5.02 -1.61 -6.09
C TYR A 44 -4.01 -0.71 -5.36
N LEU A 45 -4.48 0.44 -4.85
CA LEU A 45 -3.65 1.36 -4.06
C LEU A 45 -3.09 0.63 -2.83
N HIS A 46 -3.93 -0.14 -2.16
CA HIS A 46 -3.53 -0.90 -0.98
C HIS A 46 -2.40 -1.89 -1.30
N SER A 47 -2.49 -2.57 -2.43
CA SER A 47 -1.45 -3.53 -2.84
C SER A 47 -0.12 -2.83 -3.13
N ILE A 48 -0.16 -1.64 -3.73
CA ILE A 48 1.04 -0.84 -3.96
C ILE A 48 1.70 -0.47 -2.62
N ARG A 49 0.90 -0.01 -1.66
CA ARG A 49 1.39 0.37 -0.34
C ARG A 49 2.03 -0.81 0.39
N MET A 50 1.40 -1.98 0.34
CA MET A 50 1.92 -3.17 1.01
C MET A 50 3.20 -3.68 0.36
N LYS A 51 3.27 -3.64 -0.96
CA LYS A 51 4.47 -4.04 -1.69
C LYS A 51 5.65 -3.13 -1.33
N ARG A 52 5.41 -1.82 -1.29
CA ARG A 52 6.45 -0.87 -0.91
C ARG A 52 6.87 -1.04 0.54
N ALA A 53 5.90 -1.31 1.42
CA ALA A 53 6.19 -1.58 2.83
C ALA A 53 7.13 -2.79 2.98
N ALA A 54 6.85 -3.87 2.25
CA ALA A 54 7.69 -5.05 2.28
C ALA A 54 9.12 -4.74 1.84
N GLU A 55 9.29 -3.94 0.79
CA GLU A 55 10.61 -3.51 0.33
C GLU A 55 11.36 -2.71 1.39
N LEU A 56 10.68 -1.75 2.02
CA LEU A 56 11.29 -0.92 3.06
C LEU A 56 11.67 -1.72 4.31
N LEU A 57 10.86 -2.70 4.67
CA LEU A 57 11.16 -3.58 5.80
C LEU A 57 12.43 -4.40 5.57
N CYS A 58 12.67 -4.81 4.34
CA CYS A 58 13.87 -5.57 3.98
C CYS A 58 15.17 -4.75 4.08
N GLU A 59 15.09 -3.43 4.00
CA GLU A 59 16.26 -2.56 4.05
C GLU A 59 16.80 -2.34 5.47
N ASP A 60 16.00 -2.60 6.49
CA ASP A 60 16.36 -2.44 7.91
C ASP A 60 16.89 -1.03 8.26
N LYS A 61 16.39 -0.01 7.57
CA LYS A 61 16.79 1.39 7.81
C LYS A 61 15.70 2.19 8.55
N MET A 62 14.49 1.68 8.56
CA MET A 62 13.33 2.37 9.14
C MET A 62 12.66 1.48 10.16
N THR A 63 12.11 2.11 11.21
CA THR A 63 11.27 1.37 12.15
C THR A 63 9.97 0.99 11.46
N VAL A 64 9.23 0.03 12.02
CA VAL A 64 7.92 -0.35 11.48
C VAL A 64 6.99 0.86 11.45
N GLN A 65 7.03 1.72 12.48
CA GLN A 65 6.24 2.95 12.50
C GLN A 65 6.61 3.88 11.34
N GLN A 66 7.90 4.06 11.10
CA GLN A 66 8.37 4.88 9.98
C GLN A 66 7.93 4.32 8.64
N VAL A 67 7.96 3.00 8.48
CA VAL A 67 7.51 2.34 7.25
C VAL A 67 6.01 2.61 7.02
N CYS A 68 5.18 2.43 8.07
CA CYS A 68 3.75 2.64 7.89
C CYS A 68 3.41 4.09 7.52
N GLU A 69 4.12 5.04 8.09
CA GLU A 69 3.96 6.46 7.71
C GLU A 69 4.41 6.71 6.26
N ALA A 70 5.54 6.13 5.88
CA ALA A 70 6.10 6.30 4.54
C ALA A 70 5.20 5.76 3.43
N VAL A 71 4.40 4.73 3.72
CA VAL A 71 3.52 4.14 2.71
C VAL A 71 2.09 4.69 2.77
N GLY A 72 1.85 5.72 3.59
CA GLY A 72 0.55 6.39 3.61
C GLY A 72 -0.49 5.76 4.51
N ILE A 73 -0.10 4.91 5.46
CA ILE A 73 -1.00 4.31 6.44
C ILE A 73 -0.46 4.64 7.83
N PRO A 74 -0.67 5.87 8.34
CA PRO A 74 -0.02 6.34 9.57
C PRO A 74 -0.47 5.62 10.85
N ASN A 75 -1.62 4.95 10.83
CA ASN A 75 -2.08 4.20 11.98
C ASN A 75 -1.40 2.83 12.02
N LEU A 76 -0.54 2.61 12.99
CA LEU A 76 0.25 1.39 13.11
C LEU A 76 -0.62 0.14 13.22
N GLY A 77 -1.70 0.20 14.01
CA GLY A 77 -2.61 -0.94 14.17
C GLY A 77 -3.26 -1.36 12.85
N THR A 78 -3.74 -0.35 12.10
CA THR A 78 -4.33 -0.58 10.78
C THR A 78 -3.30 -1.19 9.83
N PHE A 79 -2.09 -0.64 9.83
CA PHE A 79 -0.99 -1.12 8.98
C PHE A 79 -0.64 -2.58 9.30
N GLN A 80 -0.48 -2.90 10.57
CA GLN A 80 -0.12 -4.26 11.00
C GLN A 80 -1.15 -5.29 10.57
N LYS A 81 -2.44 -4.97 10.73
CA LYS A 81 -3.53 -5.87 10.31
C LYS A 81 -3.53 -6.08 8.80
N ALA A 82 -3.37 -4.99 8.05
CA ALA A 82 -3.35 -5.05 6.59
C ALA A 82 -2.16 -5.84 6.08
N PHE A 83 -0.99 -5.60 6.66
CA PHE A 83 0.24 -6.29 6.26
C PHE A 83 0.14 -7.79 6.55
N LYS A 84 -0.34 -8.15 7.74
CA LYS A 84 -0.50 -9.56 8.11
C LYS A 84 -1.49 -10.27 7.18
N ARG A 85 -2.56 -9.58 6.79
CA ARG A 85 -3.53 -10.14 5.84
C ARG A 85 -2.89 -10.43 4.48
N GLU A 86 -2.02 -9.53 4.02
CA GLU A 86 -1.39 -9.64 2.71
C GLU A 86 -0.24 -10.66 2.68
N TYR A 87 0.58 -10.67 3.72
CA TYR A 87 1.80 -11.48 3.75
C TYR A 87 1.77 -12.65 4.75
N GLY A 88 0.70 -12.78 5.51
CA GLY A 88 0.54 -13.89 6.45
C GLY A 88 1.25 -13.75 7.78
N VAL A 89 2.13 -12.75 7.94
CA VAL A 89 2.86 -12.51 9.18
C VAL A 89 2.93 -11.01 9.48
N ALA A 90 3.17 -10.66 10.74
CA ALA A 90 3.31 -9.25 11.14
C ALA A 90 4.55 -8.62 10.49
N PRO A 91 4.56 -7.28 10.31
CA PRO A 91 5.69 -6.60 9.68
C PRO A 91 7.04 -6.87 10.34
N SER A 92 7.11 -6.88 11.66
CA SER A 92 8.36 -7.13 12.38
C SER A 92 8.88 -8.55 12.12
N ARG A 93 7.97 -9.51 12.05
CA ARG A 93 8.28 -10.90 11.75
C ARG A 93 8.78 -11.06 10.32
N TYR A 94 8.12 -10.37 9.39
CA TYR A 94 8.53 -10.37 7.98
C TYR A 94 9.95 -9.83 7.85
N ARG A 95 10.27 -8.74 8.52
CA ARG A 95 11.62 -8.15 8.52
C ARG A 95 12.65 -9.15 9.03
N GLU A 96 12.34 -9.84 10.12
CA GLU A 96 13.20 -10.85 10.70
C GLU A 96 13.59 -11.92 9.69
N TYR A 97 12.58 -12.46 9.00
CA TYR A 97 12.81 -13.50 7.99
C TYR A 97 13.62 -12.96 6.80
N ALA A 98 13.31 -11.75 6.35
CA ALA A 98 14.01 -11.14 5.22
C ALA A 98 15.47 -10.91 5.52
N LEU A 99 15.80 -10.42 6.72
CA LEU A 99 17.17 -10.16 7.13
C LEU A 99 17.97 -11.44 7.31
N ARG A 100 17.34 -12.50 7.81
CA ARG A 100 17.98 -13.82 7.92
C ARG A 100 18.31 -14.39 6.56
N SER A 101 17.39 -14.25 5.61
CA SER A 101 17.55 -14.80 4.26
C SER A 101 18.65 -14.10 3.46
N SER A 102 18.95 -12.84 3.80
CA SER A 102 19.98 -12.06 3.07
C SER A 102 21.39 -12.21 3.63
N ARG A 103 21.58 -13.03 4.66
CA ARG A 103 22.90 -13.28 5.26
C ARG A 103 23.57 -14.52 4.70
#